data_09440117be9cf8aa37fec9be90c8534b
#
_entry.id   09440117be9cf8aa37fec9be90c8534b
#
_cell.length_a   1.000
_cell.length_b   1.000
_cell.length_c   1.000
_cell.angle_alpha   90.00
_cell.angle_beta   90.00
_cell.angle_gamma   90.00
#
_symmetry.space_group_name_H-M   'P 1'
#
loop_
_entity.id
_entity.type
_entity.pdbx_description
1 polymer ?
#
loop_
_entity_poly.entity_id
_entity_poly.type
_entity_poly.pdbx_seq_one_letter_code
_entity_poly.pdbx_strand_id
1 'polypeptide(L)'
;MFIKIHSGAISGIEAVEVSVEVNVAGGGIGLFIVGLPDNTIKESEQRIQAAYENSGYRLLAKKIVVNLAPADLRKEGSLYDLPIAVGILVATEQLTSKFIEDSMFIGELSLNGELRGVKGVLPLVAMARARGLKRVFMPKENVAEGAVVEGVEIIGVSSLVELCEILSERMPYTPAEHVISSVDMAEESLYAEDFADVKGQAYVKRALEIAAAGGHNIIMIGSPGSGKTMLARRMPTIMPPMTLDEALETTKIHSVAGKIGAHRGLILERPFRAPHHLTSQVALIGGGTYPQPGEVSLANNGVLFLDEMPEFGRNVLEVLRQPLEDRHITISRAKYSVDYPANFTLIASMNPCPCGYYNHPTKECTCSAASVHRYMSHISGPLMDRIDIHVEVTPVSIKDMSSERREESSADVRCRVVSARELQRQRFEGLDIHCNAMMNSSMLRRFAPLTKECSELLERAMQRLNLSARAYDRIIKVARTIADLEAKESIEPQHLSEAIGYRSLDRENWGR
;
A
#
# COMPACT_ATOMS: atom_id res chain seq x y z
N MET A 1 2.42 42.71 15.26
CA MET A 1 1.14 42.04 15.06
C MET A 1 1.40 40.54 15.11
N PHE A 2 0.55 39.74 15.76
CA PHE A 2 0.65 38.28 15.84
C PHE A 2 -0.51 37.65 15.07
N ILE A 3 -0.22 36.61 14.28
CA ILE A 3 -1.22 35.85 13.53
C ILE A 3 -0.90 34.37 13.58
N LYS A 4 -1.91 33.54 13.56
CA LYS A 4 -1.83 32.08 13.50
C LYS A 4 -2.46 31.57 12.21
N ILE A 5 -1.74 30.74 11.46
CA ILE A 5 -2.18 30.07 10.23
C ILE A 5 -2.18 28.56 10.47
N HIS A 6 -3.23 27.86 10.06
CA HIS A 6 -3.31 26.40 10.16
C HIS A 6 -2.61 25.72 8.99
N SER A 7 -1.79 24.73 9.31
CA SER A 7 -1.15 23.82 8.39
C SER A 7 -1.01 22.44 9.05
N GLY A 8 -0.21 21.53 8.51
CA GLY A 8 -0.01 20.21 9.09
C GLY A 8 1.33 19.58 8.77
N ALA A 9 1.67 18.54 9.48
CA ALA A 9 2.85 17.69 9.25
C ALA A 9 2.42 16.22 9.15
N ILE A 10 3.07 15.46 8.28
CA ILE A 10 2.85 14.03 8.15
C ILE A 10 3.60 13.27 9.25
N SER A 11 2.91 12.33 9.89
CA SER A 11 3.47 11.41 10.86
C SER A 11 2.98 9.99 10.53
N GLY A 12 3.84 9.18 9.92
CA GLY A 12 3.43 7.89 9.37
C GLY A 12 2.47 8.06 8.18
N ILE A 13 1.27 7.52 8.31
CA ILE A 13 0.18 7.67 7.32
C ILE A 13 -0.87 8.71 7.76
N GLU A 14 -0.71 9.30 8.93
CA GLU A 14 -1.61 10.31 9.48
C GLU A 14 -0.96 11.69 9.44
N ALA A 15 -1.75 12.72 9.75
CA ALA A 15 -1.27 14.10 9.86
C ALA A 15 -1.53 14.66 11.25
N VAL A 16 -0.62 15.56 11.66
CA VAL A 16 -0.71 16.32 12.90
C VAL A 16 -0.78 17.81 12.58
N GLU A 17 -1.66 18.53 13.27
CA GLU A 17 -1.79 19.98 13.08
C GLU A 17 -0.47 20.71 13.40
N VAL A 18 -0.10 21.63 12.52
CA VAL A 18 1.00 22.59 12.71
C VAL A 18 0.44 24.01 12.65
N SER A 19 0.64 24.75 13.70
CA SER A 19 0.33 26.18 13.74
C SER A 19 1.53 26.97 13.25
N VAL A 20 1.35 27.71 12.17
CA VAL A 20 2.33 28.67 11.67
C VAL A 20 2.04 30.02 12.32
N GLU A 21 2.83 30.38 13.34
CA GLU A 21 2.67 31.60 14.13
C GLU A 21 3.62 32.64 13.60
N VAL A 22 3.09 33.74 13.10
CA VAL A 22 3.90 34.86 12.57
C VAL A 22 3.79 36.07 13.46
N ASN A 23 4.93 36.56 13.90
CA ASN A 23 5.04 37.80 14.71
C ASN A 23 5.95 38.81 14.04
N VAL A 24 5.41 40.01 13.79
CA VAL A 24 6.14 41.16 13.27
C VAL A 24 6.50 42.07 14.41
N ALA A 25 7.81 42.23 14.69
CA ALA A 25 8.36 43.03 15.78
C ALA A 25 9.18 44.22 15.24
N GLY A 26 9.32 45.27 16.06
CA GLY A 26 10.28 46.34 15.83
C GLY A 26 11.71 45.93 16.24
N GLY A 27 12.71 46.69 15.75
CA GLY A 27 14.08 46.53 16.24
C GLY A 27 14.95 45.50 15.51
N GLY A 28 14.85 45.46 14.19
CA GLY A 28 15.71 44.61 13.35
C GLY A 28 15.11 44.34 11.98
N ILE A 29 15.88 43.71 11.11
CA ILE A 29 15.47 43.27 9.76
C ILE A 29 15.82 41.81 9.62
N GLY A 30 14.91 41.03 9.04
CA GLY A 30 15.13 39.60 8.66
C GLY A 30 13.97 38.72 9.02
N LEU A 31 13.92 37.60 8.33
CA LEU A 31 12.96 36.49 8.54
C LEU A 31 13.66 35.38 9.34
N PHE A 32 13.07 35.00 10.47
CA PHE A 32 13.58 33.98 11.37
C PHE A 32 12.56 32.87 11.52
N ILE A 33 12.89 31.64 11.09
CA ILE A 33 12.01 30.48 11.19
C ILE A 33 12.51 29.57 12.33
N VAL A 34 11.64 29.30 13.29
CA VAL A 34 11.91 28.45 14.46
C VAL A 34 10.88 27.32 14.58
N GLY A 35 11.07 26.35 15.48
CA GLY A 35 10.16 25.23 15.67
C GLY A 35 10.61 23.95 14.93
N LEU A 36 11.92 23.66 14.94
CA LEU A 36 12.56 22.51 14.31
C LEU A 36 12.32 22.38 12.78
N PRO A 37 12.53 23.46 11.99
CA PRO A 37 12.44 23.37 10.54
C PRO A 37 13.60 22.55 9.97
N ASP A 38 13.35 21.80 8.89
CA ASP A 38 14.41 21.21 8.08
C ASP A 38 15.12 22.26 7.19
N ASN A 39 16.08 21.82 6.38
CA ASN A 39 16.79 22.73 5.49
C ASN A 39 15.87 23.27 4.38
N THR A 40 14.93 22.48 3.88
CA THR A 40 13.98 22.91 2.85
C THR A 40 13.10 24.06 3.32
N ILE A 41 12.65 24.00 4.59
CA ILE A 41 11.88 25.11 5.20
C ILE A 41 12.76 26.34 5.44
N LYS A 42 14.04 26.18 5.77
CA LYS A 42 14.95 27.32 5.88
C LYS A 42 15.18 28.06 4.56
N GLU A 43 15.12 27.32 3.45
CA GLU A 43 15.18 27.89 2.09
C GLU A 43 13.88 28.57 1.66
N SER A 44 12.77 28.39 2.38
CA SER A 44 11.48 29.05 2.10
C SER A 44 11.61 30.58 2.08
N GLU A 45 12.52 31.17 2.87
CA GLU A 45 12.78 32.59 2.85
C GLU A 45 13.07 33.10 1.43
N GLN A 46 13.95 32.41 0.70
CA GLN A 46 14.35 32.82 -0.65
C GLN A 46 13.19 32.64 -1.65
N ARG A 47 12.44 31.52 -1.52
CA ARG A 47 11.28 31.29 -2.39
C ARG A 47 10.16 32.29 -2.13
N ILE A 48 9.84 32.58 -0.88
CA ILE A 48 8.80 33.53 -0.49
C ILE A 48 9.17 34.95 -0.93
N GLN A 49 10.43 35.37 -0.75
CA GLN A 49 10.89 36.69 -1.17
C GLN A 49 10.73 36.85 -2.70
N ALA A 50 11.24 35.90 -3.50
CA ALA A 50 11.11 35.96 -4.95
C ALA A 50 9.64 35.89 -5.40
N ALA A 51 8.82 35.04 -4.79
CA ALA A 51 7.39 34.94 -5.07
C ALA A 51 6.66 36.26 -4.80
N TYR A 52 7.00 36.97 -3.72
CA TYR A 52 6.42 38.28 -3.40
C TYR A 52 6.77 39.33 -4.44
N GLU A 53 8.06 39.44 -4.80
CA GLU A 53 8.53 40.41 -5.80
C GLU A 53 7.81 40.21 -7.15
N ASN A 54 7.63 38.94 -7.59
CA ASN A 54 6.95 38.61 -8.83
C ASN A 54 5.41 38.72 -8.72
N SER A 55 4.84 38.71 -7.53
CA SER A 55 3.39 38.80 -7.25
C SER A 55 2.93 40.21 -6.87
N GLY A 56 3.83 41.21 -6.86
CA GLY A 56 3.51 42.59 -6.50
C GLY A 56 3.41 42.88 -5.00
N TYR A 57 3.83 41.94 -4.15
CA TYR A 57 3.94 42.08 -2.70
C TYR A 57 5.37 42.40 -2.29
N ARG A 58 5.57 42.77 -1.00
CA ARG A 58 6.90 43.11 -0.50
C ARG A 58 7.18 42.46 0.85
N LEU A 59 8.36 41.89 1.00
CA LEU A 59 8.88 41.54 2.31
C LEU A 59 9.35 42.83 3.01
N LEU A 60 8.62 43.24 4.04
CA LEU A 60 8.93 44.50 4.73
C LEU A 60 10.25 44.38 5.49
N ALA A 61 11.02 45.49 5.52
CA ALA A 61 12.26 45.60 6.28
C ALA A 61 11.99 45.67 7.80
N LYS A 62 11.37 44.63 8.35
CA LYS A 62 11.06 44.42 9.77
C LYS A 62 11.60 43.09 10.26
N LYS A 63 11.71 42.92 11.56
CA LYS A 63 12.00 41.59 12.15
C LYS A 63 10.74 40.75 12.15
N ILE A 64 10.75 39.70 11.36
CA ILE A 64 9.63 38.74 11.25
C ILE A 64 10.08 37.40 11.84
N VAL A 65 9.35 36.90 12.82
CA VAL A 65 9.61 35.61 13.44
C VAL A 65 8.46 34.70 13.12
N VAL A 66 8.76 33.56 12.50
CA VAL A 66 7.82 32.49 12.19
C VAL A 66 8.12 31.30 13.09
N ASN A 67 7.17 30.91 13.93
CA ASN A 67 7.27 29.74 14.78
C ASN A 67 6.35 28.63 14.25
N LEU A 68 6.91 27.45 13.98
CA LEU A 68 6.16 26.28 13.58
C LEU A 68 5.86 25.41 14.82
N ALA A 69 4.70 25.59 15.42
CA ALA A 69 4.29 24.87 16.63
C ALA A 69 3.51 23.57 16.31
N PRO A 70 3.66 22.50 17.12
CA PRO A 70 4.47 22.36 18.33
C PRO A 70 5.97 22.15 18.05
N ALA A 71 6.84 22.54 18.97
CA ALA A 71 8.29 22.49 18.77
C ALA A 71 8.93 21.10 18.91
N ASP A 72 8.21 20.12 19.47
CA ASP A 72 8.64 18.72 19.61
C ASP A 72 8.47 17.91 18.31
N LEU A 73 7.58 18.36 17.43
CA LEU A 73 7.37 17.77 16.11
C LEU A 73 8.30 18.43 15.09
N ARG A 74 9.10 17.64 14.39
CA ARG A 74 9.91 18.15 13.28
C ARG A 74 9.03 18.38 12.04
N LYS A 75 9.28 19.47 11.35
CA LYS A 75 8.59 19.89 10.13
C LYS A 75 9.53 19.73 8.95
N GLU A 76 8.99 19.19 7.85
CA GLU A 76 9.77 18.82 6.68
C GLU A 76 9.04 19.19 5.39
N GLY A 77 9.86 19.49 4.38
CA GLY A 77 9.37 19.77 3.04
C GLY A 77 8.90 21.20 2.82
N SER A 78 8.52 21.46 1.58
CA SER A 78 8.19 22.80 1.08
C SER A 78 6.70 23.20 1.25
N LEU A 79 5.87 22.31 1.81
CA LEU A 79 4.43 22.55 1.98
C LEU A 79 4.10 23.78 2.86
N TYR A 80 5.07 24.25 3.63
CA TYR A 80 4.92 25.41 4.53
C TYR A 80 5.15 26.75 3.84
N ASP A 81 5.64 26.79 2.60
CA ASP A 81 5.89 28.05 1.90
C ASP A 81 4.62 28.89 1.82
N LEU A 82 3.49 28.26 1.45
CA LEU A 82 2.22 28.96 1.33
C LEU A 82 1.69 29.49 2.67
N PRO A 83 1.56 28.68 3.74
CA PRO A 83 1.08 29.19 5.03
C PRO A 83 2.01 30.22 5.65
N ILE A 84 3.34 30.14 5.47
CA ILE A 84 4.29 31.17 5.92
C ILE A 84 4.05 32.48 5.13
N ALA A 85 3.93 32.38 3.79
CA ALA A 85 3.66 33.56 2.95
C ALA A 85 2.34 34.24 3.35
N VAL A 86 1.25 33.50 3.43
CA VAL A 86 -0.04 34.05 3.86
C VAL A 86 0.07 34.70 5.24
N GLY A 87 0.72 34.03 6.19
CA GLY A 87 0.92 34.58 7.55
C GLY A 87 1.70 35.88 7.58
N ILE A 88 2.74 36.02 6.77
CA ILE A 88 3.52 37.25 6.64
C ILE A 88 2.68 38.37 6.01
N LEU A 89 1.92 38.10 4.94
CA LEU A 89 1.07 39.10 4.30
C LEU A 89 0.01 39.65 5.25
N VAL A 90 -0.63 38.77 6.04
CA VAL A 90 -1.62 39.17 7.04
C VAL A 90 -0.98 39.92 8.20
N ALA A 91 0.15 39.42 8.73
CA ALA A 91 0.87 40.08 9.85
C ALA A 91 1.47 41.45 9.48
N THR A 92 1.68 41.69 8.17
CA THR A 92 2.18 42.96 7.65
C THR A 92 1.08 43.89 7.08
N GLU A 93 -0.18 43.51 7.26
CA GLU A 93 -1.39 44.24 6.82
C GLU A 93 -1.47 44.45 5.29
N GLN A 94 -0.74 43.63 4.51
CA GLN A 94 -0.82 43.61 3.05
C GLN A 94 -2.02 42.74 2.55
N LEU A 95 -2.54 41.89 3.40
CA LEU A 95 -3.70 41.03 3.14
C LEU A 95 -4.63 41.05 4.35
N THR A 96 -5.92 41.26 4.12
CA THR A 96 -6.97 41.10 5.13
C THR A 96 -7.99 40.08 4.67
N SER A 97 -8.33 39.10 5.50
CA SER A 97 -9.28 38.05 5.14
C SER A 97 -10.00 37.52 6.37
N LYS A 98 -11.30 37.23 6.22
CA LYS A 98 -12.12 36.56 7.21
C LYS A 98 -11.99 35.03 7.17
N PHE A 99 -11.28 34.48 6.18
CA PHE A 99 -11.15 33.04 5.99
C PHE A 99 -10.00 32.40 6.78
N ILE A 100 -9.11 33.21 7.38
CA ILE A 100 -7.86 32.74 7.97
C ILE A 100 -8.09 31.76 9.14
N GLU A 101 -9.03 32.06 10.03
CA GLU A 101 -9.22 31.30 11.28
C GLU A 101 -9.81 29.91 11.08
N ASP A 102 -10.59 29.71 10.02
CA ASP A 102 -11.28 28.45 9.74
C ASP A 102 -10.74 27.73 8.48
N SER A 103 -9.54 28.13 8.01
CA SER A 103 -8.92 27.57 6.81
C SER A 103 -7.53 27.02 7.08
N MET A 104 -7.20 25.93 6.40
CA MET A 104 -5.85 25.38 6.33
C MET A 104 -5.18 25.74 5.01
N PHE A 105 -3.87 25.97 5.05
CA PHE A 105 -3.07 26.30 3.87
C PHE A 105 -1.92 25.32 3.72
N ILE A 106 -1.76 24.75 2.53
CA ILE A 106 -0.65 23.87 2.16
C ILE A 106 -0.22 24.15 0.71
N GLY A 107 1.08 24.17 0.45
CA GLY A 107 1.59 24.35 -0.90
C GLY A 107 3.04 24.81 -0.94
N GLU A 108 3.76 24.41 -1.97
CA GLU A 108 5.10 24.90 -2.28
C GLU A 108 4.98 26.12 -3.20
N LEU A 109 5.78 27.14 -2.96
CA LEU A 109 5.90 28.31 -3.84
C LEU A 109 7.12 28.17 -4.75
N SER A 110 6.88 28.35 -6.03
CA SER A 110 7.95 28.59 -6.99
C SER A 110 8.38 30.07 -6.97
N LEU A 111 9.55 30.39 -7.54
CA LEU A 111 10.09 31.74 -7.54
C LEU A 111 9.21 32.78 -8.26
N ASN A 112 8.41 32.33 -9.22
CA ASN A 112 7.45 33.19 -9.94
C ASN A 112 6.09 33.34 -9.23
N GLY A 113 5.92 32.75 -8.04
CA GLY A 113 4.69 32.81 -7.25
C GLY A 113 3.63 31.76 -7.61
N GLU A 114 3.91 30.82 -8.52
CA GLU A 114 3.03 29.67 -8.81
C GLU A 114 3.09 28.66 -7.67
N LEU A 115 1.99 27.93 -7.44
CA LEU A 115 1.93 26.84 -6.49
C LEU A 115 2.22 25.50 -7.18
N ARG A 116 3.04 24.69 -6.48
CA ARG A 116 3.38 23.31 -6.88
C ARG A 116 2.78 22.31 -5.92
N GLY A 117 2.46 21.13 -6.47
CA GLY A 117 1.90 20.02 -5.72
C GLY A 117 2.77 19.56 -4.56
N VAL A 118 2.14 19.15 -3.48
CA VAL A 118 2.77 18.62 -2.26
C VAL A 118 2.33 17.19 -2.00
N LYS A 119 3.07 16.47 -1.16
CA LYS A 119 2.78 15.09 -0.76
C LYS A 119 1.94 15.05 0.50
N GLY A 120 1.21 13.95 0.70
CA GLY A 120 0.48 13.71 1.93
C GLY A 120 -0.78 14.55 2.09
N VAL A 121 -1.41 14.94 0.99
CA VAL A 121 -2.59 15.83 1.04
C VAL A 121 -3.79 15.15 1.66
N LEU A 122 -4.05 13.87 1.33
CA LEU A 122 -5.18 13.15 1.89
C LEU A 122 -5.18 13.08 3.43
N PRO A 123 -4.10 12.67 4.12
CA PRO A 123 -4.06 12.72 5.57
C PRO A 123 -4.14 14.15 6.13
N LEU A 124 -3.57 15.16 5.45
CA LEU A 124 -3.66 16.55 5.87
C LEU A 124 -5.10 17.07 5.84
N VAL A 125 -5.85 16.78 4.79
CA VAL A 125 -7.26 17.17 4.66
C VAL A 125 -8.14 16.41 5.67
N ALA A 126 -7.88 15.11 5.87
CA ALA A 126 -8.58 14.33 6.90
C ALA A 126 -8.38 14.91 8.31
N MET A 127 -7.16 15.36 8.61
CA MET A 127 -6.85 16.06 9.86
C MET A 127 -7.57 17.41 9.95
N ALA A 128 -7.60 18.21 8.88
CA ALA A 128 -8.30 19.48 8.84
C ALA A 128 -9.80 19.31 9.16
N ARG A 129 -10.44 18.30 8.57
CA ARG A 129 -11.83 17.91 8.88
C ARG A 129 -12.00 17.55 10.35
N ALA A 130 -11.13 16.70 10.89
CA ALA A 130 -11.19 16.28 12.30
C ALA A 130 -11.02 17.44 13.28
N ARG A 131 -10.34 18.51 12.87
CA ARG A 131 -10.16 19.76 13.63
C ARG A 131 -11.34 20.75 13.45
N GLY A 132 -12.28 20.45 12.61
CA GLY A 132 -13.44 21.32 12.34
C GLY A 132 -13.12 22.53 11.46
N LEU A 133 -11.99 22.50 10.72
CA LEU A 133 -11.68 23.52 9.73
C LEU A 133 -12.66 23.39 8.55
N LYS A 134 -13.11 24.53 8.03
CA LYS A 134 -14.11 24.56 6.96
C LYS A 134 -13.51 24.45 5.58
N ARG A 135 -12.26 24.92 5.39
CA ARG A 135 -11.63 25.07 4.08
C ARG A 135 -10.19 24.61 4.10
N VAL A 136 -9.74 24.07 2.96
CA VAL A 136 -8.32 23.82 2.70
C VAL A 136 -7.95 24.45 1.37
N PHE A 137 -7.01 25.38 1.40
CA PHE A 137 -6.39 25.95 0.21
C PHE A 137 -5.13 25.17 -0.15
N MET A 138 -5.07 24.68 -1.39
CA MET A 138 -4.00 23.82 -1.87
C MET A 138 -3.69 24.04 -3.34
N PRO A 139 -2.55 23.52 -3.86
CA PRO A 139 -2.25 23.55 -5.28
C PRO A 139 -3.33 22.80 -6.10
N LYS A 140 -3.66 23.30 -7.29
CA LYS A 140 -4.64 22.66 -8.20
C LYS A 140 -4.33 21.21 -8.52
N GLU A 141 -3.05 20.84 -8.58
CA GLU A 141 -2.60 19.46 -8.81
C GLU A 141 -3.07 18.47 -7.75
N ASN A 142 -3.29 18.95 -6.51
CA ASN A 142 -3.68 18.13 -5.37
C ASN A 142 -5.20 18.07 -5.11
N VAL A 143 -5.98 18.84 -5.84
CA VAL A 143 -7.44 18.99 -5.60
C VAL A 143 -8.16 17.64 -5.67
N ALA A 144 -7.85 16.81 -6.67
CA ALA A 144 -8.50 15.50 -6.82
C ALA A 144 -8.26 14.59 -5.59
N GLU A 145 -7.04 14.62 -5.03
CA GLU A 145 -6.70 13.91 -3.80
C GLU A 145 -7.43 14.48 -2.57
N GLY A 146 -7.46 15.81 -2.43
CA GLY A 146 -8.15 16.46 -1.32
C GLY A 146 -9.67 16.27 -1.34
N ALA A 147 -10.27 16.28 -2.53
CA ALA A 147 -11.72 16.14 -2.74
C ALA A 147 -12.30 14.76 -2.36
N VAL A 148 -11.44 13.79 -2.04
CA VAL A 148 -11.84 12.49 -1.46
C VAL A 148 -12.45 12.64 -0.07
N VAL A 149 -12.06 13.66 0.69
CA VAL A 149 -12.53 13.88 2.06
C VAL A 149 -13.78 14.76 2.05
N GLU A 150 -14.91 14.19 2.41
CA GLU A 150 -16.17 14.95 2.56
C GLU A 150 -16.18 15.86 3.80
N GLY A 151 -16.99 16.91 3.77
CA GLY A 151 -17.22 17.82 4.91
C GLY A 151 -16.19 18.92 5.09
N VAL A 152 -15.32 19.14 4.11
CA VAL A 152 -14.36 20.25 4.03
C VAL A 152 -14.35 20.80 2.61
N GLU A 153 -14.46 22.13 2.45
CA GLU A 153 -14.33 22.78 1.14
C GLU A 153 -12.88 22.73 0.65
N ILE A 154 -12.64 22.10 -0.49
CA ILE A 154 -11.33 22.02 -1.12
C ILE A 154 -11.21 23.10 -2.19
N ILE A 155 -10.23 23.98 -2.04
CA ILE A 155 -10.04 25.14 -2.91
C ILE A 155 -8.66 25.04 -3.57
N GLY A 156 -8.65 24.72 -4.85
CA GLY A 156 -7.44 24.63 -5.66
C GLY A 156 -7.00 26.00 -6.17
N VAL A 157 -5.76 26.38 -5.94
CA VAL A 157 -5.17 27.63 -6.40
C VAL A 157 -3.88 27.37 -7.20
N SER A 158 -3.65 28.18 -8.22
CA SER A 158 -2.47 28.05 -9.10
C SER A 158 -1.32 28.96 -8.68
N SER A 159 -1.62 30.06 -7.98
CA SER A 159 -0.62 31.08 -7.63
C SER A 159 -0.96 31.81 -6.34
N LEU A 160 0.05 32.44 -5.76
CA LEU A 160 -0.11 33.31 -4.60
C LEU A 160 -1.06 34.48 -4.89
N VAL A 161 -1.00 35.03 -6.11
CA VAL A 161 -1.89 36.13 -6.52
C VAL A 161 -3.34 35.67 -6.52
N GLU A 162 -3.66 34.55 -7.17
CA GLU A 162 -5.01 33.97 -7.19
C GLU A 162 -5.53 33.73 -5.76
N LEU A 163 -4.71 33.14 -4.88
CA LEU A 163 -5.09 32.96 -3.49
C LEU A 163 -5.41 34.29 -2.78
N CYS A 164 -4.56 35.30 -2.94
CA CYS A 164 -4.75 36.61 -2.29
C CYS A 164 -6.01 37.34 -2.82
N GLU A 165 -6.33 37.21 -4.10
CA GLU A 165 -7.57 37.76 -4.69
C GLU A 165 -8.81 37.07 -4.09
N ILE A 166 -8.78 35.75 -3.92
CA ILE A 166 -9.84 34.97 -3.27
C ILE A 166 -9.97 35.37 -1.81
N LEU A 167 -8.87 35.41 -1.06
CA LEU A 167 -8.87 35.77 0.37
C LEU A 167 -9.34 37.19 0.62
N SER A 168 -9.08 38.11 -0.33
CA SER A 168 -9.55 39.50 -0.28
C SER A 168 -10.99 39.68 -0.80
N GLU A 169 -11.68 38.60 -1.16
CA GLU A 169 -13.03 38.60 -1.75
C GLU A 169 -13.14 39.38 -3.09
N ARG A 170 -12.03 39.58 -3.79
CA ARG A 170 -11.98 40.21 -5.12
C ARG A 170 -12.27 39.21 -6.25
N MET A 171 -11.99 37.92 -6.00
CA MET A 171 -12.24 36.83 -6.91
C MET A 171 -13.16 35.80 -6.25
N PRO A 172 -14.24 35.36 -6.90
CA PRO A 172 -15.04 34.23 -6.41
C PRO A 172 -14.26 32.93 -6.55
N TYR A 173 -14.54 31.95 -5.66
CA TYR A 173 -14.00 30.60 -5.77
C TYR A 173 -15.14 29.58 -5.82
N THR A 174 -14.87 28.44 -6.42
CA THR A 174 -15.77 27.29 -6.42
C THR A 174 -15.04 26.13 -5.74
N PRO A 175 -15.56 25.60 -4.61
CA PRO A 175 -15.02 24.40 -4.02
C PRO A 175 -15.08 23.22 -5.00
N ALA A 176 -14.10 22.33 -4.92
CA ALA A 176 -14.09 21.12 -5.72
C ALA A 176 -15.27 20.20 -5.32
N GLU A 177 -15.83 19.53 -6.31
CA GLU A 177 -16.85 18.51 -6.10
C GLU A 177 -16.21 17.27 -5.44
N HIS A 178 -16.91 16.66 -4.50
CA HIS A 178 -16.42 15.45 -3.83
C HIS A 178 -16.48 14.24 -4.77
N VAL A 179 -15.37 13.54 -4.88
CA VAL A 179 -15.19 12.43 -5.84
C VAL A 179 -15.97 11.18 -5.45
N ILE A 180 -16.23 10.94 -4.15
CA ILE A 180 -16.87 9.71 -3.67
C ILE A 180 -18.34 9.59 -4.08
N SER A 181 -19.03 10.71 -4.28
CA SER A 181 -20.44 10.71 -4.67
C SER A 181 -20.71 10.29 -6.12
N SER A 182 -19.70 10.22 -6.97
CA SER A 182 -19.81 9.92 -8.40
C SER A 182 -19.11 8.63 -8.84
N VAL A 183 -18.41 7.94 -7.93
CA VAL A 183 -17.70 6.70 -8.25
C VAL A 183 -18.61 5.51 -7.99
N ASP A 184 -19.31 5.06 -9.04
CA ASP A 184 -19.79 3.68 -9.10
C ASP A 184 -18.58 2.74 -9.02
N MET A 185 -18.29 2.23 -7.83
CA MET A 185 -17.15 1.36 -7.53
C MET A 185 -17.23 -0.01 -8.26
N ALA A 186 -18.17 -0.20 -9.18
CA ALA A 186 -18.61 -1.54 -9.59
C ALA A 186 -18.40 -1.94 -11.04
N GLU A 187 -18.19 -1.08 -12.03
CA GLU A 187 -18.52 -1.55 -13.39
C GLU A 187 -17.47 -1.45 -14.51
N GLU A 188 -16.35 -0.79 -14.38
CA GLU A 188 -15.34 -0.88 -15.44
C GLU A 188 -14.17 -1.77 -15.01
N SER A 189 -13.76 -2.66 -15.93
CA SER A 189 -12.54 -3.44 -15.77
C SER A 189 -11.35 -2.49 -15.62
N LEU A 190 -10.96 -2.23 -14.38
CA LEU A 190 -9.81 -1.38 -14.03
C LEU A 190 -8.48 -1.95 -14.57
N TYR A 191 -8.49 -3.21 -15.02
CA TYR A 191 -7.29 -3.94 -15.41
C TYR A 191 -7.29 -4.24 -16.90
N ALA A 192 -6.16 -3.98 -17.58
CA ALA A 192 -5.96 -4.31 -18.98
C ALA A 192 -5.69 -5.81 -19.24
N GLU A 193 -5.36 -6.56 -18.19
CA GLU A 193 -4.99 -7.98 -18.23
C GLU A 193 -6.15 -8.86 -17.78
N ASP A 194 -6.30 -10.07 -18.40
CA ASP A 194 -7.35 -11.03 -18.05
C ASP A 194 -6.79 -12.45 -17.87
N PHE A 195 -7.40 -13.25 -16.99
CA PHE A 195 -7.07 -14.67 -16.79
C PHE A 195 -7.34 -15.50 -18.05
N ALA A 196 -8.26 -15.09 -18.90
CA ALA A 196 -8.54 -15.75 -20.19
C ALA A 196 -7.34 -15.73 -21.15
N ASP A 197 -6.40 -14.78 -20.99
CA ASP A 197 -5.18 -14.74 -21.80
C ASP A 197 -4.22 -15.88 -21.49
N VAL A 198 -4.35 -16.50 -20.30
CA VAL A 198 -3.48 -17.58 -19.85
C VAL A 198 -4.04 -18.91 -20.32
N LYS A 199 -3.37 -19.55 -21.28
CA LYS A 199 -3.76 -20.84 -21.82
C LYS A 199 -3.36 -21.99 -20.88
N GLY A 200 -4.26 -22.94 -20.66
CA GLY A 200 -4.03 -24.06 -19.77
C GLY A 200 -3.82 -23.67 -18.30
N GLN A 201 -2.89 -24.33 -17.61
CA GLN A 201 -2.48 -24.02 -16.23
C GLN A 201 -3.63 -24.09 -15.19
N ALA A 202 -4.63 -24.95 -15.41
CA ALA A 202 -5.84 -25.03 -14.58
C ALA A 202 -5.53 -25.20 -13.07
N TYR A 203 -4.52 -26.02 -12.73
CA TYR A 203 -4.10 -26.25 -11.36
C TYR A 203 -3.52 -24.97 -10.70
N VAL A 204 -2.73 -24.20 -11.45
CA VAL A 204 -2.15 -22.95 -10.95
C VAL A 204 -3.21 -21.85 -10.85
N LYS A 205 -4.12 -21.76 -11.84
CA LYS A 205 -5.27 -20.84 -11.79
C LYS A 205 -6.13 -21.12 -10.56
N ARG A 206 -6.42 -22.41 -10.26
CA ARG A 206 -7.15 -22.82 -9.05
C ARG A 206 -6.42 -22.42 -7.76
N ALA A 207 -5.10 -22.60 -7.69
CA ALA A 207 -4.30 -22.18 -6.55
C ALA A 207 -4.35 -20.66 -6.33
N LEU A 208 -4.31 -19.87 -7.42
CA LEU A 208 -4.44 -18.41 -7.36
C LEU A 208 -5.86 -17.97 -6.95
N GLU A 209 -6.91 -18.65 -7.44
CA GLU A 209 -8.29 -18.44 -6.99
C GLU A 209 -8.44 -18.64 -5.48
N ILE A 210 -7.89 -19.75 -4.95
CA ILE A 210 -7.89 -20.03 -3.50
C ILE A 210 -7.08 -18.97 -2.74
N ALA A 211 -5.92 -18.55 -3.27
CA ALA A 211 -5.11 -17.51 -2.67
C ALA A 211 -5.87 -16.18 -2.61
N ALA A 212 -6.56 -15.78 -3.68
CA ALA A 212 -7.40 -14.58 -3.71
C ALA A 212 -8.58 -14.66 -2.75
N ALA A 213 -9.27 -15.80 -2.71
CA ALA A 213 -10.43 -16.01 -1.85
C ALA A 213 -10.08 -15.99 -0.36
N GLY A 214 -8.96 -16.60 0.03
CA GLY A 214 -8.56 -16.73 1.45
C GLY A 214 -7.54 -15.71 1.93
N GLY A 215 -6.95 -14.90 1.05
CA GLY A 215 -5.81 -14.02 1.38
C GLY A 215 -4.53 -14.80 1.66
N HIS A 216 -4.35 -15.96 1.02
CA HIS A 216 -3.22 -16.85 1.24
C HIS A 216 -1.99 -16.44 0.45
N ASN A 217 -0.82 -16.55 1.09
CA ASN A 217 0.46 -16.40 0.43
C ASN A 217 0.79 -17.62 -0.43
N ILE A 218 1.33 -17.40 -1.62
CA ILE A 218 1.60 -18.45 -2.60
C ILE A 218 3.01 -18.37 -3.16
N ILE A 219 3.65 -19.53 -3.35
CA ILE A 219 4.90 -19.64 -4.10
C ILE A 219 4.72 -20.53 -5.33
N MET A 220 5.15 -20.01 -6.47
CA MET A 220 5.12 -20.68 -7.76
C MET A 220 6.50 -21.17 -8.14
N ILE A 221 6.67 -22.48 -8.38
CA ILE A 221 7.93 -23.09 -8.74
C ILE A 221 7.83 -23.62 -10.17
N GLY A 222 8.76 -23.25 -11.03
CA GLY A 222 8.71 -23.76 -12.40
C GLY A 222 9.90 -23.28 -13.22
N SER A 223 10.12 -23.93 -14.36
CA SER A 223 11.20 -23.59 -15.27
C SER A 223 11.10 -22.16 -15.80
N PRO A 224 12.20 -21.56 -16.27
CA PRO A 224 12.15 -20.27 -16.97
C PRO A 224 11.18 -20.34 -18.15
N GLY A 225 10.37 -19.28 -18.33
CA GLY A 225 9.36 -19.21 -19.40
C GLY A 225 8.07 -20.00 -19.15
N SER A 226 7.84 -20.59 -17.96
CA SER A 226 6.59 -21.30 -17.64
C SER A 226 5.37 -20.40 -17.37
N GLY A 227 5.50 -19.07 -17.43
CA GLY A 227 4.38 -18.13 -17.28
C GLY A 227 4.13 -17.62 -15.86
N LYS A 228 5.04 -17.86 -14.89
CA LYS A 228 4.88 -17.45 -13.48
C LYS A 228 4.57 -15.96 -13.31
N THR A 229 5.37 -15.10 -13.93
CA THR A 229 5.20 -13.63 -13.86
C THR A 229 3.88 -13.17 -14.51
N MET A 230 3.49 -13.83 -15.62
CA MET A 230 2.23 -13.55 -16.32
C MET A 230 1.02 -13.89 -15.42
N LEU A 231 1.06 -15.02 -14.74
CA LEU A 231 0.03 -15.45 -13.78
C LEU A 231 -0.03 -14.51 -12.57
N ALA A 232 1.13 -14.13 -11.99
CA ALA A 232 1.18 -13.23 -10.85
C ALA A 232 0.58 -11.86 -11.14
N ARG A 233 0.85 -11.28 -12.31
CA ARG A 233 0.31 -9.97 -12.72
C ARG A 233 -1.21 -9.95 -12.81
N ARG A 234 -1.83 -11.09 -13.07
CA ARG A 234 -3.29 -11.22 -13.17
C ARG A 234 -3.98 -11.44 -11.82
N MET A 235 -3.23 -11.64 -10.75
CA MET A 235 -3.82 -11.80 -9.41
C MET A 235 -4.75 -10.66 -8.99
N PRO A 236 -4.41 -9.38 -9.17
CA PRO A 236 -5.32 -8.28 -8.83
C PRO A 236 -6.68 -8.36 -9.54
N THR A 237 -6.72 -8.90 -10.75
CA THR A 237 -7.96 -8.97 -11.57
C THR A 237 -9.02 -9.93 -10.99
N ILE A 238 -8.60 -10.90 -10.18
CA ILE A 238 -9.49 -11.89 -9.54
C ILE A 238 -9.70 -11.63 -8.05
N MET A 239 -8.97 -10.67 -7.44
CA MET A 239 -9.19 -10.28 -6.05
C MET A 239 -10.53 -9.53 -5.91
N PRO A 240 -11.15 -9.54 -4.72
CA PRO A 240 -12.35 -8.75 -4.46
C PRO A 240 -12.05 -7.25 -4.67
N PRO A 241 -13.02 -6.43 -5.10
CA PRO A 241 -12.86 -4.98 -5.13
C PRO A 241 -12.49 -4.46 -3.73
N MET A 242 -11.76 -3.36 -3.66
CA MET A 242 -11.45 -2.73 -2.36
C MET A 242 -12.72 -2.13 -1.76
N THR A 243 -12.84 -2.22 -0.43
CA THR A 243 -13.80 -1.42 0.31
C THR A 243 -13.35 0.04 0.33
N LEU A 244 -14.24 0.96 0.71
CA LEU A 244 -13.88 2.38 0.83
C LEU A 244 -12.74 2.58 1.84
N ASP A 245 -12.79 1.87 2.97
CA ASP A 245 -11.75 1.96 4.00
C ASP A 245 -10.40 1.44 3.50
N GLU A 246 -10.39 0.29 2.79
CA GLU A 246 -9.19 -0.24 2.13
C GLU A 246 -8.61 0.75 1.10
N ALA A 247 -9.48 1.37 0.30
CA ALA A 247 -9.09 2.34 -0.73
C ALA A 247 -8.51 3.63 -0.09
N LEU A 248 -9.14 4.14 0.97
CA LEU A 248 -8.65 5.30 1.73
C LEU A 248 -7.29 5.03 2.39
N GLU A 249 -7.14 3.88 3.07
CA GLU A 249 -5.87 3.49 3.69
C GLU A 249 -4.76 3.34 2.64
N THR A 250 -5.03 2.66 1.54
CA THR A 250 -4.09 2.50 0.43
C THR A 250 -3.70 3.85 -0.16
N THR A 251 -4.68 4.72 -0.38
CA THR A 251 -4.44 6.06 -0.91
C THR A 251 -3.61 6.91 0.05
N LYS A 252 -3.85 6.87 1.37
CA LYS A 252 -3.01 7.56 2.38
C LYS A 252 -1.54 7.14 2.29
N ILE A 253 -1.27 5.83 2.20
CA ILE A 253 0.11 5.31 2.08
C ILE A 253 0.78 5.84 0.81
N HIS A 254 0.09 5.78 -0.33
CA HIS A 254 0.62 6.28 -1.61
C HIS A 254 0.76 7.80 -1.64
N SER A 255 -0.13 8.53 -0.96
CA SER A 255 -0.08 9.98 -0.79
C SER A 255 1.21 10.40 -0.07
N VAL A 256 1.46 9.81 1.10
CA VAL A 256 2.68 10.07 1.90
C VAL A 256 3.95 9.72 1.12
N ALA A 257 3.93 8.62 0.36
CA ALA A 257 5.04 8.23 -0.51
C ALA A 257 5.22 9.15 -1.75
N GLY A 258 4.27 10.05 -2.02
CA GLY A 258 4.26 10.89 -3.22
C GLY A 258 4.11 10.08 -4.51
N LYS A 259 3.32 8.99 -4.45
CA LYS A 259 3.09 8.06 -5.57
C LYS A 259 1.65 8.10 -6.10
N ILE A 260 0.86 9.09 -5.71
CA ILE A 260 -0.41 9.38 -6.35
C ILE A 260 -0.10 10.17 -7.62
N GLY A 261 -0.61 9.71 -8.76
CA GLY A 261 -0.48 10.44 -10.03
C GLY A 261 -1.25 11.76 -9.97
N ALA A 262 -0.77 12.79 -10.68
CA ALA A 262 -1.49 14.05 -10.84
C ALA A 262 -2.91 13.77 -11.34
N HIS A 263 -3.92 14.44 -10.75
CA HIS A 263 -5.34 14.31 -11.08
C HIS A 263 -6.00 12.96 -10.68
N ARG A 264 -5.34 12.08 -9.91
CA ARG A 264 -5.98 10.91 -9.31
C ARG A 264 -6.39 11.23 -7.86
N GLY A 265 -7.65 10.97 -7.53
CA GLY A 265 -8.19 11.15 -6.17
C GLY A 265 -7.96 9.90 -5.33
N LEU A 266 -8.76 8.87 -5.56
CA LEU A 266 -8.77 7.62 -4.81
C LEU A 266 -8.14 6.49 -5.63
N ILE A 267 -7.35 5.63 -4.98
CA ILE A 267 -6.83 4.40 -5.58
C ILE A 267 -7.88 3.32 -5.38
N LEU A 268 -8.49 2.88 -6.49
CA LEU A 268 -9.52 1.82 -6.49
C LEU A 268 -8.98 0.47 -6.93
N GLU A 269 -7.86 0.48 -7.67
CA GLU A 269 -7.15 -0.72 -8.10
C GLU A 269 -6.31 -1.30 -6.95
N ARG A 270 -6.37 -2.62 -6.74
CA ARG A 270 -5.46 -3.26 -5.78
C ARG A 270 -4.02 -3.13 -6.25
N PRO A 271 -3.11 -2.57 -5.44
CA PRO A 271 -1.72 -2.36 -5.82
C PRO A 271 -1.04 -3.68 -6.19
N PHE A 272 -0.25 -3.65 -7.27
CA PHE A 272 0.68 -4.72 -7.61
C PHE A 272 2.11 -4.19 -7.56
N ARG A 273 2.88 -4.65 -6.57
CA ARG A 273 4.27 -4.21 -6.37
C ARG A 273 5.21 -5.36 -6.67
N ALA A 274 6.15 -5.14 -7.57
CA ALA A 274 7.13 -6.13 -8.00
C ALA A 274 8.55 -5.55 -7.89
N PRO A 275 9.11 -5.48 -6.67
CA PRO A 275 10.48 -4.99 -6.49
C PRO A 275 11.50 -5.94 -7.14
N HIS A 276 12.54 -5.37 -7.72
CA HIS A 276 13.63 -6.14 -8.29
C HIS A 276 14.43 -6.84 -7.17
N HIS A 277 15.01 -8.00 -7.42
CA HIS A 277 15.78 -8.77 -6.42
C HIS A 277 17.00 -8.01 -5.85
N LEU A 278 17.52 -7.00 -6.55
CA LEU A 278 18.57 -6.09 -6.05
C LEU A 278 18.05 -4.99 -5.11
N THR A 279 16.76 -4.97 -4.81
CA THR A 279 16.15 -3.97 -3.91
C THR A 279 16.77 -4.07 -2.52
N SER A 280 17.15 -2.91 -1.95
CA SER A 280 17.69 -2.86 -0.58
C SER A 280 16.60 -3.12 0.46
N GLN A 281 17.02 -3.55 1.67
CA GLN A 281 16.11 -3.72 2.81
C GLN A 281 15.28 -2.46 3.08
N VAL A 282 15.92 -1.27 3.05
CA VAL A 282 15.23 0.02 3.29
C VAL A 282 14.20 0.32 2.21
N ALA A 283 14.49 0.01 0.95
CA ALA A 283 13.52 0.21 -0.12
C ALA A 283 12.33 -0.77 -0.02
N LEU A 284 12.57 -1.99 0.47
CA LEU A 284 11.52 -2.99 0.64
C LEU A 284 10.58 -2.66 1.80
N ILE A 285 11.11 -2.42 2.99
CA ILE A 285 10.31 -2.22 4.21
C ILE A 285 10.02 -0.76 4.54
N GLY A 286 10.77 0.14 3.96
CA GLY A 286 10.76 1.55 4.31
C GLY A 286 11.90 1.92 5.25
N GLY A 287 12.04 3.19 5.52
CA GLY A 287 13.11 3.73 6.36
C GLY A 287 13.65 5.04 5.83
N GLY A 288 14.91 5.29 6.07
CA GLY A 288 15.60 6.56 5.78
C GLY A 288 15.82 7.38 7.05
N THR A 289 16.37 8.57 6.89
CA THR A 289 16.51 9.53 7.99
C THR A 289 15.13 9.93 8.50
N TYR A 290 14.17 10.00 7.61
CA TYR A 290 12.74 10.16 7.85
C TYR A 290 12.05 8.87 7.38
N PRO A 291 11.29 8.21 8.29
CA PRO A 291 10.61 6.98 7.93
C PRO A 291 9.65 7.23 6.76
N GLN A 292 9.92 6.58 5.63
CA GLN A 292 9.04 6.57 4.47
C GLN A 292 8.55 5.13 4.25
N PRO A 293 7.31 4.93 3.75
CA PRO A 293 6.81 3.61 3.46
C PRO A 293 7.61 2.95 2.32
N GLY A 294 7.91 1.65 2.47
CA GLY A 294 8.58 0.84 1.47
C GLY A 294 7.60 0.10 0.54
N GLU A 295 8.14 -0.76 -0.34
CA GLU A 295 7.35 -1.55 -1.28
C GLU A 295 6.31 -2.45 -0.58
N VAL A 296 6.62 -2.95 0.62
CA VAL A 296 5.73 -3.75 1.46
C VAL A 296 4.47 -2.96 1.83
N SER A 297 4.64 -1.72 2.30
CA SER A 297 3.49 -0.87 2.64
C SER A 297 2.77 -0.34 1.39
N LEU A 298 3.48 -0.10 0.30
CA LEU A 298 2.89 0.28 -0.98
C LEU A 298 2.07 -0.86 -1.62
N ALA A 299 2.31 -2.12 -1.21
CA ALA A 299 1.51 -3.28 -1.60
C ALA A 299 0.27 -3.50 -0.71
N ASN A 300 0.03 -2.63 0.29
CA ASN A 300 -1.08 -2.76 1.23
C ASN A 300 -2.41 -2.94 0.49
N ASN A 301 -3.26 -3.86 0.95
CA ASN A 301 -4.52 -4.26 0.34
C ASN A 301 -4.40 -4.79 -1.10
N GLY A 302 -3.19 -5.17 -1.53
CA GLY A 302 -2.87 -5.66 -2.88
C GLY A 302 -1.92 -6.84 -2.87
N VAL A 303 -1.00 -6.86 -3.82
CA VAL A 303 -0.07 -7.95 -4.09
C VAL A 303 1.38 -7.46 -4.01
N LEU A 304 2.18 -8.17 -3.23
CA LEU A 304 3.64 -8.08 -3.30
C LEU A 304 4.16 -9.28 -4.09
N PHE A 305 4.71 -9.04 -5.27
CA PHE A 305 5.28 -10.09 -6.11
C PHE A 305 6.81 -10.10 -6.02
N LEU A 306 7.38 -11.22 -5.57
CA LEU A 306 8.82 -11.44 -5.54
C LEU A 306 9.20 -12.45 -6.61
N ASP A 307 9.62 -11.94 -7.77
CA ASP A 307 10.16 -12.80 -8.84
C ASP A 307 11.56 -13.25 -8.51
N GLU A 308 11.89 -14.50 -8.83
CA GLU A 308 13.17 -15.10 -8.52
C GLU A 308 13.55 -14.96 -7.03
N MET A 309 12.63 -15.30 -6.13
CA MET A 309 12.76 -15.09 -4.69
C MET A 309 14.12 -15.53 -4.10
N PRO A 310 14.75 -16.67 -4.49
CA PRO A 310 16.06 -17.06 -3.96
C PRO A 310 17.22 -16.12 -4.33
N GLU A 311 17.05 -15.23 -5.34
CA GLU A 311 18.07 -14.26 -5.75
C GLU A 311 18.08 -13.00 -4.86
N PHE A 312 17.05 -12.79 -4.05
CA PHE A 312 17.05 -11.71 -3.06
C PHE A 312 18.07 -11.99 -1.96
N GLY A 313 18.72 -10.95 -1.47
CA GLY A 313 19.59 -11.05 -0.31
C GLY A 313 18.86 -11.66 0.91
N ARG A 314 19.48 -12.61 1.59
CA ARG A 314 18.86 -13.32 2.73
C ARG A 314 18.29 -12.35 3.78
N ASN A 315 19.03 -11.29 4.13
CA ASN A 315 18.59 -10.28 5.09
C ASN A 315 17.34 -9.51 4.60
N VAL A 316 17.18 -9.35 3.27
CA VAL A 316 16.03 -8.69 2.67
C VAL A 316 14.79 -9.58 2.76
N LEU A 317 14.95 -10.89 2.63
CA LEU A 317 13.84 -11.83 2.80
C LEU A 317 13.39 -11.98 4.26
N GLU A 318 14.34 -12.00 5.19
CA GLU A 318 14.05 -12.20 6.62
C GLU A 318 13.16 -11.08 7.22
N VAL A 319 13.26 -9.85 6.71
CA VAL A 319 12.44 -8.74 7.20
C VAL A 319 10.95 -8.85 6.82
N LEU A 320 10.62 -9.69 5.84
CA LEU A 320 9.22 -9.97 5.47
C LEU A 320 8.49 -10.82 6.52
N ARG A 321 9.19 -11.46 7.46
CA ARG A 321 8.59 -12.34 8.44
C ARG A 321 7.58 -11.62 9.32
N GLN A 322 7.90 -10.39 9.75
CA GLN A 322 7.00 -9.59 10.57
C GLN A 322 5.73 -9.20 9.80
N PRO A 323 5.79 -8.51 8.66
CA PRO A 323 4.56 -8.08 7.97
C PRO A 323 3.68 -9.24 7.47
N LEU A 324 4.25 -10.41 7.20
CA LEU A 324 3.47 -11.60 6.84
C LEU A 324 2.65 -12.18 8.01
N GLU A 325 3.05 -11.92 9.27
CA GLU A 325 2.30 -12.33 10.46
C GLU A 325 1.42 -11.21 10.99
N ASP A 326 2.01 -10.03 11.21
CA ASP A 326 1.41 -8.93 11.95
C ASP A 326 0.59 -7.98 11.07
N ARG A 327 0.72 -8.07 9.74
CA ARG A 327 0.06 -7.18 8.74
C ARG A 327 0.41 -5.70 8.91
N HIS A 328 1.45 -5.40 9.65
CA HIS A 328 2.03 -4.06 9.78
C HIS A 328 3.55 -4.16 9.88
N ILE A 329 4.21 -3.02 9.68
CA ILE A 329 5.65 -2.92 9.83
C ILE A 329 6.01 -1.71 10.67
N THR A 330 6.80 -1.93 11.73
CA THR A 330 7.28 -0.87 12.61
C THR A 330 8.68 -0.43 12.20
N ILE A 331 8.82 0.82 11.80
CA ILE A 331 10.11 1.44 11.49
C ILE A 331 10.56 2.25 12.69
N SER A 332 11.46 1.67 13.49
CA SER A 332 12.02 2.33 14.67
C SER A 332 13.38 2.96 14.35
N ARG A 333 13.55 4.22 14.74
CA ARG A 333 14.79 4.98 14.72
C ARG A 333 14.99 5.66 16.07
N ALA A 334 16.20 6.15 16.36
CA ALA A 334 16.53 6.74 17.66
C ALA A 334 15.55 7.81 18.17
N LYS A 335 14.84 8.49 17.27
CA LYS A 335 13.91 9.59 17.60
C LYS A 335 12.47 9.36 17.17
N TYR A 336 12.20 8.30 16.37
CA TYR A 336 10.90 8.05 15.77
C TYR A 336 10.59 6.56 15.75
N SER A 337 9.36 6.22 16.06
CA SER A 337 8.78 4.91 15.78
C SER A 337 7.48 5.14 15.02
N VAL A 338 7.38 4.57 13.84
CA VAL A 338 6.23 4.74 12.94
C VAL A 338 5.79 3.37 12.47
N ASP A 339 4.48 3.14 12.56
CA ASP A 339 3.85 1.92 12.07
C ASP A 339 3.20 2.21 10.70
N TYR A 340 3.48 1.31 9.76
CA TYR A 340 2.85 1.32 8.44
C TYR A 340 2.04 0.06 8.24
N PRO A 341 0.79 0.15 7.73
CA PRO A 341 0.04 -1.02 7.29
C PRO A 341 0.80 -1.81 6.22
N ALA A 342 0.64 -3.12 6.26
CA ALA A 342 1.32 -4.06 5.37
C ALA A 342 0.45 -5.31 5.13
N ASN A 343 -0.85 -5.10 4.91
CA ASN A 343 -1.81 -6.16 4.63
C ASN A 343 -1.82 -6.51 3.14
N PHE A 344 -0.83 -7.27 2.69
CA PHE A 344 -0.68 -7.70 1.30
C PHE A 344 -0.77 -9.23 1.16
N THR A 345 -1.07 -9.70 -0.04
CA THR A 345 -0.89 -11.10 -0.43
C THR A 345 0.49 -11.26 -1.07
N LEU A 346 1.34 -12.12 -0.50
CA LEU A 346 2.63 -12.44 -1.09
C LEU A 346 2.44 -13.45 -2.22
N ILE A 347 2.91 -13.11 -3.40
CA ILE A 347 3.15 -14.05 -4.49
C ILE A 347 4.66 -14.12 -4.71
N ALA A 348 5.23 -15.29 -4.52
CA ALA A 348 6.63 -15.53 -4.82
C ALA A 348 6.76 -16.41 -6.06
N SER A 349 7.82 -16.20 -6.82
CA SER A 349 8.21 -17.13 -7.87
C SER A 349 9.64 -17.61 -7.67
N MET A 350 9.93 -18.83 -8.09
CA MET A 350 11.30 -19.35 -8.12
C MET A 350 11.47 -20.40 -9.20
N ASN A 351 12.71 -20.62 -9.59
CA ASN A 351 13.10 -21.77 -10.39
C ASN A 351 13.32 -23.00 -9.48
N PRO A 352 13.20 -24.23 -9.98
CA PRO A 352 13.41 -25.42 -9.15
C PRO A 352 14.87 -25.67 -8.79
N CYS A 353 15.82 -25.03 -9.47
CA CYS A 353 17.27 -25.08 -9.24
C CYS A 353 17.98 -23.92 -9.98
N PRO A 354 19.28 -23.69 -9.80
CA PRO A 354 20.02 -22.62 -10.49
C PRO A 354 19.95 -22.67 -12.02
N CYS A 355 19.96 -23.86 -12.66
CA CYS A 355 19.78 -23.98 -14.10
C CYS A 355 18.30 -23.91 -14.56
N GLY A 356 17.35 -24.04 -13.62
CA GLY A 356 15.92 -23.95 -13.89
C GLY A 356 15.25 -25.25 -14.41
N TYR A 357 15.98 -26.37 -14.53
CA TYR A 357 15.46 -27.58 -15.20
C TYR A 357 15.39 -28.82 -14.30
N TYR A 358 15.50 -28.68 -12.99
CA TYR A 358 15.30 -29.80 -12.08
C TYR A 358 13.87 -30.36 -12.22
N ASN A 359 13.74 -31.67 -12.41
CA ASN A 359 12.47 -32.37 -12.71
C ASN A 359 11.74 -31.88 -13.97
N HIS A 360 12.44 -31.26 -14.93
CA HIS A 360 11.82 -30.83 -16.18
C HIS A 360 11.57 -32.03 -17.10
N PRO A 361 10.36 -32.13 -17.74
CA PRO A 361 9.97 -33.33 -18.51
C PRO A 361 10.84 -33.60 -19.74
N THR A 362 11.48 -32.59 -20.33
CA THR A 362 12.21 -32.71 -21.62
C THR A 362 13.64 -32.18 -21.59
N LYS A 363 14.04 -31.47 -20.55
CA LYS A 363 15.40 -30.90 -20.42
C LYS A 363 16.10 -31.46 -19.21
N GLU A 364 17.37 -31.86 -19.37
CA GLU A 364 18.16 -32.39 -18.26
C GLU A 364 18.68 -31.26 -17.34
N CYS A 365 18.63 -31.51 -16.04
CA CYS A 365 19.22 -30.64 -15.04
C CYS A 365 20.73 -30.92 -14.93
N THR A 366 21.53 -29.87 -15.03
CA THR A 366 23.00 -29.95 -14.92
C THR A 366 23.52 -29.66 -13.50
N CYS A 367 22.63 -29.38 -12.55
CA CYS A 367 23.00 -29.02 -11.18
C CYS A 367 23.29 -30.23 -10.33
N SER A 368 24.35 -30.17 -9.51
CA SER A 368 24.57 -31.17 -8.47
C SER A 368 23.50 -31.05 -7.36
N ALA A 369 23.20 -32.15 -6.67
CA ALA A 369 22.27 -32.14 -5.54
C ALA A 369 22.64 -31.09 -4.48
N ALA A 370 23.94 -30.93 -4.18
CA ALA A 370 24.45 -29.91 -3.28
C ALA A 370 24.15 -28.48 -3.75
N SER A 371 24.21 -28.22 -5.07
CA SER A 371 23.87 -26.91 -5.66
C SER A 371 22.36 -26.62 -5.55
N VAL A 372 21.53 -27.61 -5.84
CA VAL A 372 20.06 -27.49 -5.67
C VAL A 372 19.71 -27.19 -4.22
N HIS A 373 20.26 -27.98 -3.28
CA HIS A 373 20.01 -27.79 -1.86
C HIS A 373 20.47 -26.39 -1.37
N ARG A 374 21.64 -25.92 -1.81
CA ARG A 374 22.13 -24.57 -1.46
C ARG A 374 21.19 -23.48 -1.99
N TYR A 375 20.72 -23.60 -3.21
CA TYR A 375 19.78 -22.67 -3.83
C TYR A 375 18.46 -22.60 -3.06
N MET A 376 17.89 -23.76 -2.72
CA MET A 376 16.67 -23.85 -1.93
C MET A 376 16.83 -23.26 -0.51
N SER A 377 17.99 -23.47 0.12
CA SER A 377 18.29 -22.99 1.47
C SER A 377 18.50 -21.46 1.59
N HIS A 378 18.49 -20.72 0.47
CA HIS A 378 18.47 -19.26 0.49
C HIS A 378 17.17 -18.72 1.13
N ILE A 379 16.06 -19.43 0.93
CA ILE A 379 14.81 -19.13 1.61
C ILE A 379 14.82 -19.90 2.94
N SER A 380 14.70 -19.17 4.05
CA SER A 380 14.70 -19.82 5.38
C SER A 380 13.43 -20.64 5.61
N GLY A 381 13.55 -21.73 6.37
CA GLY A 381 12.39 -22.53 6.78
C GLY A 381 11.27 -21.68 7.44
N PRO A 382 11.59 -20.80 8.41
CA PRO A 382 10.59 -19.91 8.99
C PRO A 382 9.86 -18.98 8.02
N LEU A 383 10.48 -18.59 6.89
CA LEU A 383 9.81 -17.80 5.86
C LEU A 383 8.93 -18.70 4.99
N MET A 384 9.40 -19.88 4.60
CA MET A 384 8.60 -20.89 3.88
C MET A 384 7.36 -21.32 4.68
N ASP A 385 7.50 -21.47 5.99
CA ASP A 385 6.37 -21.77 6.88
C ASP A 385 5.24 -20.71 6.82
N ARG A 386 5.51 -19.48 6.34
CA ARG A 386 4.54 -18.38 6.21
C ARG A 386 3.87 -18.32 4.84
N ILE A 387 4.29 -19.16 3.93
CA ILE A 387 3.66 -19.32 2.61
C ILE A 387 2.69 -20.48 2.70
N ASP A 388 1.41 -20.24 2.41
CA ASP A 388 0.33 -21.21 2.63
C ASP A 388 0.24 -22.22 1.49
N ILE A 389 0.47 -21.77 0.25
CA ILE A 389 0.25 -22.51 -0.99
C ILE A 389 1.56 -22.64 -1.76
N HIS A 390 1.94 -23.87 -2.08
CA HIS A 390 3.09 -24.18 -2.93
C HIS A 390 2.58 -24.86 -4.21
N VAL A 391 2.88 -24.28 -5.37
CA VAL A 391 2.37 -24.81 -6.65
C VAL A 391 3.48 -24.93 -7.69
N GLU A 392 3.51 -26.07 -8.38
CA GLU A 392 4.42 -26.28 -9.50
C GLU A 392 3.79 -25.79 -10.81
N VAL A 393 4.54 -24.94 -11.53
CA VAL A 393 4.13 -24.35 -12.80
C VAL A 393 4.84 -25.08 -13.93
N THR A 394 4.13 -25.98 -14.59
CA THR A 394 4.67 -26.71 -15.74
C THR A 394 4.57 -25.89 -17.02
N PRO A 395 5.52 -26.01 -17.98
CA PRO A 395 5.40 -25.35 -19.28
C PRO A 395 4.12 -25.76 -20.00
N VAL A 396 3.42 -24.81 -20.61
CA VAL A 396 2.22 -25.06 -21.40
C VAL A 396 2.59 -25.84 -22.67
N SER A 397 1.81 -26.86 -23.01
CA SER A 397 2.04 -27.61 -24.23
C SER A 397 1.73 -26.78 -25.47
N ILE A 398 2.40 -27.06 -26.61
CA ILE A 398 2.12 -26.38 -27.89
C ILE A 398 0.64 -26.59 -28.29
N LYS A 399 0.06 -27.75 -27.96
CA LYS A 399 -1.35 -28.05 -28.23
C LYS A 399 -2.29 -27.13 -27.44
N ASP A 400 -1.99 -26.87 -26.19
CA ASP A 400 -2.79 -25.95 -25.36
C ASP A 400 -2.63 -24.52 -25.81
N MET A 401 -1.41 -24.10 -26.23
CA MET A 401 -1.18 -22.75 -26.78
C MET A 401 -1.96 -22.48 -28.06
N SER A 402 -2.08 -23.49 -28.92
CA SER A 402 -2.82 -23.39 -30.19
C SER A 402 -4.33 -23.68 -30.07
N SER A 403 -4.80 -24.02 -28.86
CA SER A 403 -6.21 -24.32 -28.62
C SER A 403 -7.07 -23.06 -28.74
N GLU A 404 -8.13 -23.14 -29.54
CA GLU A 404 -9.18 -22.11 -29.63
C GLU A 404 -10.17 -22.17 -28.44
N ARG A 405 -9.96 -23.07 -27.49
CA ARG A 405 -10.80 -23.19 -26.31
C ARG A 405 -10.79 -21.85 -25.55
N ARG A 406 -11.98 -21.34 -25.28
CA ARG A 406 -12.14 -20.15 -24.44
C ARG A 406 -11.76 -20.52 -23.03
N GLU A 407 -10.75 -19.82 -22.49
CA GLU A 407 -10.36 -19.92 -21.10
C GLU A 407 -11.32 -19.09 -20.21
N GLU A 408 -11.35 -19.42 -18.94
CA GLU A 408 -12.19 -18.73 -17.97
C GLU A 408 -11.73 -17.29 -17.75
N SER A 409 -12.67 -16.34 -17.72
CA SER A 409 -12.35 -14.92 -17.56
C SER A 409 -12.03 -14.55 -16.10
N SER A 410 -11.28 -13.46 -15.91
CA SER A 410 -11.07 -12.89 -14.58
C SER A 410 -12.39 -12.56 -13.87
N ALA A 411 -13.40 -12.13 -14.60
CA ALA A 411 -14.72 -11.80 -14.04
C ALA A 411 -15.42 -13.03 -13.45
N ASP A 412 -15.39 -14.18 -14.16
CA ASP A 412 -16.00 -15.42 -13.67
C ASP A 412 -15.33 -15.91 -12.38
N VAL A 413 -13.99 -15.92 -12.35
CA VAL A 413 -13.20 -16.28 -11.17
C VAL A 413 -13.48 -15.30 -10.02
N ARG A 414 -13.48 -14.00 -10.29
CA ARG A 414 -13.75 -12.95 -9.30
C ARG A 414 -15.13 -13.10 -8.66
N CYS A 415 -16.16 -13.47 -9.40
CA CYS A 415 -17.50 -13.71 -8.84
C CYS A 415 -17.47 -14.80 -7.75
N ARG A 416 -16.76 -15.92 -7.97
CA ARG A 416 -16.62 -16.97 -6.95
C ARG A 416 -15.80 -16.51 -5.75
N VAL A 417 -14.72 -15.78 -6.01
CA VAL A 417 -13.86 -15.20 -4.96
C VAL A 417 -14.65 -14.23 -4.08
N VAL A 418 -15.45 -13.34 -4.69
CA VAL A 418 -16.30 -12.39 -3.96
C VAL A 418 -17.34 -13.12 -3.11
N SER A 419 -17.99 -14.16 -3.65
CA SER A 419 -18.95 -14.97 -2.91
C SER A 419 -18.32 -15.65 -1.68
N ALA A 420 -17.12 -16.22 -1.85
CA ALA A 420 -16.39 -16.83 -0.73
C ALA A 420 -15.96 -15.79 0.33
N ARG A 421 -15.55 -14.59 -0.10
CA ARG A 421 -15.21 -13.48 0.81
C ARG A 421 -16.40 -12.96 1.58
N GLU A 422 -17.58 -12.94 0.97
CA GLU A 422 -18.81 -12.54 1.67
C GLU A 422 -19.16 -13.53 2.80
N LEU A 423 -19.02 -14.84 2.58
CA LEU A 423 -19.15 -15.86 3.64
C LEU A 423 -18.14 -15.63 4.79
N GLN A 424 -16.90 -15.27 4.44
CA GLN A 424 -15.86 -14.96 5.45
C GLN A 424 -16.21 -13.66 6.20
N ARG A 425 -16.68 -12.62 5.52
CA ARG A 425 -17.09 -11.36 6.14
C ARG A 425 -18.20 -11.59 7.18
N GLN A 426 -19.20 -12.38 6.84
CA GLN A 426 -20.29 -12.76 7.77
C GLN A 426 -19.76 -13.59 8.95
N ARG A 427 -18.84 -14.55 8.69
CA ARG A 427 -18.21 -15.39 9.72
C ARG A 427 -17.41 -14.58 10.73
N PHE A 428 -16.75 -13.53 10.29
CA PHE A 428 -15.83 -12.72 11.09
C PHE A 428 -16.45 -11.38 11.55
N GLU A 429 -17.76 -11.23 11.45
CA GLU A 429 -18.45 -10.03 11.89
C GLU A 429 -18.12 -9.70 13.36
N GLY A 430 -17.70 -8.45 13.62
CA GLY A 430 -17.24 -7.99 14.94
C GLY A 430 -15.83 -8.43 15.35
N LEU A 431 -15.07 -9.05 14.43
CA LEU A 431 -13.66 -9.38 14.62
C LEU A 431 -12.78 -8.54 13.69
N ASP A 432 -11.54 -8.28 14.12
CA ASP A 432 -10.56 -7.52 13.34
C ASP A 432 -9.80 -8.41 12.34
N ILE A 433 -10.54 -9.24 11.58
CA ILE A 433 -10.00 -10.07 10.51
C ILE A 433 -11.01 -10.14 9.35
N HIS A 434 -10.51 -10.26 8.12
CA HIS A 434 -11.36 -10.20 6.91
C HIS A 434 -11.26 -11.44 6.04
N CYS A 435 -10.34 -12.38 6.34
CA CYS A 435 -10.13 -13.57 5.53
C CYS A 435 -9.58 -14.74 6.34
N ASN A 436 -9.72 -15.94 5.77
CA ASN A 436 -9.33 -17.17 6.46
C ASN A 436 -7.84 -17.25 6.79
N ALA A 437 -6.95 -16.67 5.98
CA ALA A 437 -5.52 -16.65 6.27
C ALA A 437 -5.17 -15.93 7.57
N MET A 438 -6.02 -15.00 8.04
CA MET A 438 -5.80 -14.23 9.26
C MET A 438 -6.24 -14.97 10.54
N MET A 439 -6.97 -16.10 10.44
CA MET A 439 -7.38 -16.86 11.62
C MET A 439 -6.17 -17.30 12.45
N ASN A 440 -6.26 -17.17 13.75
CA ASN A 440 -5.32 -17.78 14.69
C ASN A 440 -5.80 -19.19 15.10
N SER A 441 -4.98 -19.95 15.85
CA SER A 441 -5.30 -21.33 16.23
C SER A 441 -6.58 -21.45 17.08
N SER A 442 -6.98 -20.43 17.86
CA SER A 442 -8.25 -20.43 18.59
C SER A 442 -9.45 -20.26 17.66
N MET A 443 -9.32 -19.39 16.68
CA MET A 443 -10.33 -19.16 15.64
C MET A 443 -10.49 -20.38 14.73
N LEU A 444 -9.41 -21.10 14.41
CA LEU A 444 -9.50 -22.35 13.64
C LEU A 444 -10.39 -23.38 14.32
N ARG A 445 -10.23 -23.56 15.64
CA ARG A 445 -11.09 -24.46 16.39
C ARG A 445 -12.57 -24.07 16.37
N ARG A 446 -12.87 -22.77 16.29
CA ARG A 446 -14.23 -22.25 16.29
C ARG A 446 -14.86 -22.26 14.90
N PHE A 447 -14.13 -21.83 13.87
CA PHE A 447 -14.68 -21.53 12.54
C PHE A 447 -14.33 -22.57 11.46
N ALA A 448 -13.39 -23.47 11.75
CA ALA A 448 -12.94 -24.51 10.84
C ALA A 448 -12.79 -25.86 11.57
N PRO A 449 -13.81 -26.32 12.34
CA PRO A 449 -13.75 -27.61 13.04
C PRO A 449 -13.64 -28.74 12.01
N LEU A 450 -12.78 -29.72 12.30
CA LEU A 450 -12.61 -30.90 11.48
C LEU A 450 -13.53 -32.03 11.95
N THR A 451 -14.11 -32.76 11.01
CA THR A 451 -14.76 -34.03 11.29
C THR A 451 -13.72 -35.08 11.72
N LYS A 452 -14.16 -36.18 12.35
CA LYS A 452 -13.25 -37.26 12.76
C LYS A 452 -12.48 -37.82 11.56
N GLU A 453 -13.16 -38.02 10.43
CA GLU A 453 -12.55 -38.49 9.18
C GLU A 453 -11.48 -37.52 8.65
N CYS A 454 -11.76 -36.23 8.65
CA CYS A 454 -10.81 -35.19 8.26
C CYS A 454 -9.60 -35.14 9.19
N SER A 455 -9.81 -35.29 10.52
CA SER A 455 -8.71 -35.30 11.49
C SER A 455 -7.78 -36.50 11.26
N GLU A 456 -8.34 -37.70 11.06
CA GLU A 456 -7.56 -38.91 10.75
C GLU A 456 -6.81 -38.83 9.43
N LEU A 457 -7.41 -38.17 8.41
CA LEU A 457 -6.75 -37.91 7.13
C LEU A 457 -5.57 -36.98 7.29
N LEU A 458 -5.75 -35.87 8.03
CA LEU A 458 -4.71 -34.87 8.26
C LEU A 458 -3.57 -35.46 9.09
N GLU A 459 -3.86 -36.22 10.15
CA GLU A 459 -2.83 -36.89 10.97
C GLU A 459 -1.96 -37.83 10.13
N ARG A 460 -2.58 -38.64 9.29
CA ARG A 460 -1.85 -39.54 8.35
C ARG A 460 -0.98 -38.77 7.38
N ALA A 461 -1.48 -37.64 6.85
CA ALA A 461 -0.70 -36.78 5.97
C ALA A 461 0.49 -36.12 6.69
N MET A 462 0.27 -35.62 7.91
CA MET A 462 1.31 -35.02 8.75
C MET A 462 2.46 -36.00 9.01
N GLN A 463 2.14 -37.24 9.38
CA GLN A 463 3.14 -38.30 9.62
C GLN A 463 3.87 -38.69 8.35
N ARG A 464 3.12 -38.92 7.24
CA ARG A 464 3.71 -39.39 5.97
C ARG A 464 4.60 -38.36 5.30
N LEU A 465 4.26 -37.07 5.41
CA LEU A 465 4.97 -35.96 4.76
C LEU A 465 5.89 -35.22 5.72
N ASN A 466 6.00 -35.65 7.00
CA ASN A 466 6.79 -35.03 8.05
C ASN A 466 6.55 -33.51 8.19
N LEU A 467 5.26 -33.11 8.20
CA LEU A 467 4.86 -31.69 8.20
C LEU A 467 4.95 -31.09 9.61
N SER A 468 5.26 -29.79 9.68
CA SER A 468 5.33 -29.04 10.94
C SER A 468 3.93 -28.73 11.52
N ALA A 469 3.86 -28.40 12.82
CA ALA A 469 2.62 -27.94 13.44
C ALA A 469 2.06 -26.65 12.78
N ARG A 470 2.93 -25.81 12.23
CA ARG A 470 2.49 -24.63 11.46
C ARG A 470 1.83 -25.03 10.13
N ALA A 471 2.35 -26.05 9.46
CA ALA A 471 1.73 -26.60 8.25
C ALA A 471 0.31 -27.13 8.54
N TYR A 472 0.07 -27.71 9.71
CA TYR A 472 -1.26 -28.15 10.17
C TYR A 472 -2.28 -27.00 10.11
N ASP A 473 -1.99 -25.87 10.78
CA ASP A 473 -2.90 -24.71 10.79
C ASP A 473 -3.10 -24.15 9.38
N ARG A 474 -2.04 -24.10 8.55
CA ARG A 474 -2.10 -23.60 7.16
C ARG A 474 -3.00 -24.47 6.29
N ILE A 475 -2.87 -25.78 6.35
CA ILE A 475 -3.70 -26.73 5.60
C ILE A 475 -5.19 -26.51 5.94
N ILE A 476 -5.52 -26.36 7.23
CA ILE A 476 -6.91 -26.12 7.65
C ILE A 476 -7.45 -24.79 7.11
N LYS A 477 -6.66 -23.71 7.15
CA LYS A 477 -7.05 -22.41 6.58
C LYS A 477 -7.34 -22.50 5.09
N VAL A 478 -6.48 -23.17 4.34
CA VAL A 478 -6.64 -23.39 2.90
C VAL A 478 -7.87 -24.28 2.64
N ALA A 479 -8.03 -25.39 3.38
CA ALA A 479 -9.19 -26.27 3.26
C ALA A 479 -10.52 -25.56 3.57
N ARG A 480 -10.54 -24.64 4.57
CA ARG A 480 -11.70 -23.81 4.86
C ARG A 480 -12.03 -22.87 3.69
N THR A 481 -11.01 -22.32 3.05
CA THR A 481 -11.18 -21.44 1.90
C THR A 481 -11.72 -22.20 0.68
N ILE A 482 -11.24 -23.42 0.44
CA ILE A 482 -11.75 -24.30 -0.62
C ILE A 482 -13.24 -24.61 -0.38
N ALA A 483 -13.61 -24.94 0.87
CA ALA A 483 -14.99 -25.18 1.24
C ALA A 483 -15.89 -23.93 1.09
N ASP A 484 -15.35 -22.73 1.36
CA ASP A 484 -16.06 -21.46 1.14
C ASP A 484 -16.31 -21.20 -0.36
N LEU A 485 -15.33 -21.49 -1.22
CA LEU A 485 -15.48 -21.39 -2.68
C LEU A 485 -16.54 -22.37 -3.23
N GLU A 486 -16.78 -23.49 -2.55
CA GLU A 486 -17.83 -24.44 -2.87
C GLU A 486 -19.15 -24.21 -2.10
N ALA A 487 -19.22 -23.08 -1.36
CA ALA A 487 -20.37 -22.72 -0.50
C ALA A 487 -20.76 -23.82 0.50
N LYS A 488 -19.77 -24.55 1.05
CA LYS A 488 -19.97 -25.63 2.03
C LYS A 488 -19.79 -25.10 3.45
N GLU A 489 -20.67 -25.50 4.36
CA GLU A 489 -20.60 -25.12 5.78
C GLU A 489 -19.43 -25.80 6.50
N SER A 490 -19.12 -27.05 6.17
CA SER A 490 -18.07 -27.85 6.81
C SER A 490 -16.94 -28.18 5.83
N ILE A 491 -15.77 -28.44 6.42
CA ILE A 491 -14.64 -28.98 5.64
C ILE A 491 -14.87 -30.47 5.41
N GLU A 492 -14.90 -30.88 4.13
CA GLU A 492 -15.02 -32.26 3.71
C GLU A 492 -13.63 -32.85 3.37
N PRO A 493 -13.46 -34.20 3.32
CA PRO A 493 -12.16 -34.83 3.02
C PRO A 493 -11.54 -34.39 1.69
N GLN A 494 -12.35 -34.09 0.68
CA GLN A 494 -11.87 -33.59 -0.63
C GLN A 494 -11.18 -32.22 -0.51
N HIS A 495 -11.75 -31.28 0.27
CA HIS A 495 -11.17 -29.97 0.50
C HIS A 495 -9.80 -30.06 1.20
N LEU A 496 -9.72 -30.99 2.16
CA LEU A 496 -8.48 -31.23 2.90
C LEU A 496 -7.41 -31.87 2.01
N SER A 497 -7.83 -32.85 1.16
CA SER A 497 -6.91 -33.48 0.21
C SER A 497 -6.34 -32.51 -0.81
N GLU A 498 -7.16 -31.59 -1.33
CA GLU A 498 -6.70 -30.50 -2.22
C GLU A 498 -5.71 -29.60 -1.48
N ALA A 499 -6.03 -29.17 -0.24
CA ALA A 499 -5.17 -28.32 0.56
C ALA A 499 -3.81 -28.96 0.89
N ILE A 500 -3.76 -30.26 1.19
CA ILE A 500 -2.53 -31.01 1.41
C ILE A 500 -1.67 -31.04 0.13
N GLY A 501 -2.31 -31.15 -1.04
CA GLY A 501 -1.63 -31.12 -2.33
C GLY A 501 -0.79 -29.83 -2.55
N TYR A 502 -1.21 -28.70 -1.96
CA TYR A 502 -0.51 -27.42 -2.04
C TYR A 502 0.67 -27.29 -1.06
N ARG A 503 1.14 -28.37 -0.43
CA ARG A 503 2.32 -28.38 0.45
C ARG A 503 3.48 -29.18 -0.15
N SER A 504 3.69 -29.09 -1.45
CA SER A 504 4.67 -29.90 -2.19
C SER A 504 6.13 -29.67 -1.77
N LEU A 505 6.49 -28.45 -1.34
CA LEU A 505 7.85 -28.10 -0.92
C LEU A 505 8.21 -28.54 0.51
N ASP A 506 7.24 -28.88 1.34
CA ASP A 506 7.49 -29.38 2.69
C ASP A 506 8.03 -30.81 2.71
N ARG A 507 8.09 -31.47 1.54
CA ARG A 507 8.62 -32.83 1.42
C ARG A 507 10.13 -32.81 1.59
N GLU A 508 10.66 -33.62 2.52
CA GLU A 508 12.09 -33.76 2.81
C GLU A 508 12.98 -34.12 1.59
N ASN A 509 12.37 -34.53 0.47
CA ASN A 509 13.04 -35.06 -0.71
C ASN A 509 13.18 -34.02 -1.86
N TRP A 510 12.82 -32.74 -1.64
CA TRP A 510 13.03 -31.75 -2.67
C TRP A 510 14.53 -31.46 -2.81
N GLY A 511 15.11 -31.87 -3.92
CA GLY A 511 16.55 -31.72 -4.20
C GLY A 511 17.45 -32.90 -3.77
N ARG A 512 16.88 -34.01 -3.31
CA ARG A 512 17.62 -35.29 -3.07
C ARG A 512 17.55 -36.20 -4.27
#